data_23689012a78265ff4159adfd1a5323bc
#
_entry.id   23689012a78265ff4159adfd1a5323bc
#
_cell.length_a   1.000
_cell.length_b   1.000
_cell.length_c   1.000
_cell.angle_alpha   90.00
_cell.angle_beta   90.00
_cell.angle_gamma   90.00
#
_symmetry.space_group_name_H-M   'P 1'
#
loop_
_entity.id
_entity.type
_entity.pdbx_description
1 polymer ?
#
loop_
_entity_poly.entity_id
_entity_poly.type
_entity_poly.pdbx_seq_one_letter_code
_entity_poly.pdbx_strand_id
1 'polypeptide(L)'
;MTELLSFEKSRPGANGPRLPDAEVSTPAPDELLPPAQLRKVPPALPRMSEPEVMRHYSRLASLNYSISEQFYPLGSCTMKYNPVANEAAAALPGFTGLHPYQDEDTVQGALELMWRLEQALCAVVGVDRVTLQPAAGAHGEWTALRMIQAFHRSRGDTRTEVLVPDSAHGTNPASAALSGFQVVEVDSAPDGRISLPDLEAKLSSRVAALMLTNPNTLGLFERDILDIAELVHNTGAKLYYDGANLNALMGVCRPGDMGFDAVHMNLHKTFTTPHGGGGPGAGPVGVKTELVPFLPTPTVERTDGHLELDYKRPHSIGRVRSFYGNFGMLVRAYTYIVAMGGDGLTQASMDAVLSANYLSKSIEGLLDLPHQGPCMHEFVASARNLGAYGIKALDVAKGLLERDFYAPTIYFPLVVPEAIMVEPTETESKAALDAFADAIKDIVQQAKEDPEKLHHEPHSLPVGRLDEVATARQVNTYLQGQSQDPVLRWKPPG
;
A
#
# COMPACT_ATOMS: atom_id res chain seq x y z
N MET A 1 -20.64 20.17 -12.61
CA MET A 1 -21.23 19.37 -13.72
C MET A 1 -20.71 17.94 -13.57
N THR A 2 -21.59 16.98 -13.40
CA THR A 2 -21.23 15.56 -13.34
C THR A 2 -20.79 15.10 -14.74
N GLU A 3 -19.64 14.45 -14.85
CA GLU A 3 -19.18 13.88 -16.11
C GLU A 3 -20.07 12.69 -16.48
N LEU A 4 -20.56 12.63 -17.73
CA LEU A 4 -21.37 11.52 -18.22
C LEU A 4 -20.55 10.22 -18.24
N LEU A 5 -21.20 9.09 -18.04
CA LEU A 5 -20.57 7.77 -18.17
C LEU A 5 -20.13 7.52 -19.62
N SER A 6 -19.10 6.70 -19.81
CA SER A 6 -18.63 6.30 -21.15
C SER A 6 -19.75 5.66 -21.99
N PHE A 7 -20.66 4.92 -21.35
CA PHE A 7 -21.84 4.31 -22.00
C PHE A 7 -22.86 5.36 -22.48
N GLU A 8 -23.02 6.46 -21.74
CA GLU A 8 -23.91 7.58 -22.13
C GLU A 8 -23.34 8.40 -23.28
N LYS A 9 -22.02 8.42 -23.41
CA LYS A 9 -21.28 9.07 -24.50
C LYS A 9 -21.16 8.22 -25.76
N SER A 10 -21.49 6.93 -25.65
CA SER A 10 -21.37 5.96 -26.75
C SER A 10 -22.24 6.35 -27.93
N ARG A 11 -21.69 6.31 -29.12
CA ARG A 11 -22.41 6.65 -30.36
C ARG A 11 -22.19 5.59 -31.42
N PRO A 12 -23.26 5.16 -32.16
CA PRO A 12 -23.09 4.29 -33.31
C PRO A 12 -22.11 4.90 -34.32
N GLY A 13 -21.20 4.11 -34.84
CA GLY A 13 -20.22 4.56 -35.84
C GLY A 13 -18.96 5.24 -35.28
N ALA A 14 -18.91 5.55 -33.98
CA ALA A 14 -17.65 5.98 -33.36
C ALA A 14 -16.71 4.77 -33.27
N ASN A 15 -15.47 4.93 -33.72
CA ASN A 15 -14.44 3.92 -33.68
C ASN A 15 -13.24 4.44 -32.89
N GLY A 16 -12.69 3.60 -32.03
CA GLY A 16 -11.40 3.81 -31.38
C GLY A 16 -10.22 3.67 -32.36
N PRO A 17 -8.99 3.74 -31.86
CA PRO A 17 -7.81 3.49 -32.68
C PRO A 17 -7.87 2.07 -33.26
N ARG A 18 -7.49 1.95 -34.54
CA ARG A 18 -7.40 0.63 -35.17
C ARG A 18 -6.15 -0.07 -34.63
N LEU A 19 -6.36 -1.25 -34.07
CA LEU A 19 -5.25 -2.12 -33.69
C LEU A 19 -4.58 -2.67 -34.96
N PRO A 20 -3.25 -2.91 -34.95
CA PRO A 20 -2.58 -3.59 -36.05
C PRO A 20 -3.17 -4.99 -36.21
N ASP A 21 -3.19 -5.44 -37.46
CA ASP A 21 -3.62 -6.80 -37.77
C ASP A 21 -2.60 -7.80 -37.22
N ALA A 22 -3.06 -8.97 -36.79
CA ALA A 22 -2.15 -10.04 -36.34
C ALA A 22 -1.30 -10.53 -37.53
N GLU A 23 0.01 -10.68 -37.31
CA GLU A 23 0.95 -11.20 -38.34
C GLU A 23 0.83 -12.72 -38.54
N VAL A 24 -0.03 -13.37 -37.78
CA VAL A 24 -0.31 -14.81 -37.86
C VAL A 24 -1.76 -15.04 -38.27
N SER A 25 -2.02 -16.19 -38.90
CA SER A 25 -3.39 -16.60 -39.27
C SER A 25 -4.26 -16.64 -38.03
N THR A 26 -5.36 -15.89 -38.07
CA THR A 26 -6.35 -15.85 -36.97
C THR A 26 -7.62 -16.54 -37.46
N PRO A 27 -7.87 -17.81 -37.08
CA PRO A 27 -9.09 -18.50 -37.45
C PRO A 27 -10.31 -17.78 -36.87
N ALA A 28 -11.43 -17.87 -37.53
CA ALA A 28 -12.69 -17.27 -37.08
C ALA A 28 -13.16 -17.97 -35.77
N PRO A 29 -13.84 -17.25 -34.84
CA PRO A 29 -14.29 -17.85 -33.60
C PRO A 29 -15.16 -19.08 -33.74
N ASP A 30 -15.95 -19.18 -34.82
CA ASP A 30 -16.79 -20.32 -35.16
C ASP A 30 -16.03 -21.54 -35.67
N GLU A 31 -14.77 -21.37 -36.10
CA GLU A 31 -13.85 -22.46 -36.38
C GLU A 31 -13.19 -23.03 -35.10
N LEU A 32 -13.14 -22.25 -34.03
CA LEU A 32 -12.46 -22.59 -32.78
C LEU A 32 -13.39 -23.07 -31.67
N LEU A 33 -14.65 -22.63 -31.68
CA LEU A 33 -15.60 -22.86 -30.58
C LEU A 33 -16.92 -23.46 -31.09
N PRO A 34 -17.54 -24.36 -30.33
CA PRO A 34 -18.88 -24.85 -30.64
C PRO A 34 -19.87 -23.69 -30.72
N PRO A 35 -20.87 -23.73 -31.66
CA PRO A 35 -21.86 -22.65 -31.85
C PRO A 35 -22.60 -22.28 -30.56
N ALA A 36 -22.82 -23.24 -29.66
CA ALA A 36 -23.49 -23.02 -28.37
C ALA A 36 -22.69 -22.13 -27.39
N GLN A 37 -21.41 -22.01 -27.60
CA GLN A 37 -20.51 -21.18 -26.77
C GLN A 37 -20.25 -19.80 -27.38
N LEU A 38 -20.68 -19.60 -28.62
CA LEU A 38 -20.53 -18.31 -29.30
C LEU A 38 -21.63 -17.34 -28.88
N ARG A 39 -21.27 -16.09 -28.65
CA ARG A 39 -22.20 -15.00 -28.41
C ARG A 39 -23.00 -14.72 -29.68
N LYS A 40 -24.33 -14.66 -29.56
CA LYS A 40 -25.21 -14.26 -30.67
C LYS A 40 -25.21 -12.74 -30.87
N VAL A 41 -24.92 -11.98 -29.82
CA VAL A 41 -24.89 -10.51 -29.83
C VAL A 41 -23.58 -10.03 -29.23
N PRO A 42 -22.84 -9.10 -29.86
CA PRO A 42 -21.65 -8.52 -29.29
C PRO A 42 -21.93 -7.88 -27.92
N PRO A 43 -20.94 -7.84 -27.02
CA PRO A 43 -21.11 -7.14 -25.76
C PRO A 43 -21.39 -5.65 -26.00
N ALA A 44 -22.29 -5.08 -25.21
CA ALA A 44 -22.63 -3.66 -25.27
C ALA A 44 -21.52 -2.80 -24.65
N LEU A 45 -20.37 -2.71 -25.33
CA LEU A 45 -19.26 -1.84 -24.93
C LEU A 45 -19.46 -0.43 -25.49
N PRO A 46 -19.00 0.62 -24.77
CA PRO A 46 -19.09 1.98 -25.26
C PRO A 46 -18.23 2.17 -26.52
N ARG A 47 -18.78 2.89 -27.50
CA ARG A 47 -18.06 3.27 -28.72
C ARG A 47 -17.73 4.75 -28.65
N MET A 48 -16.46 5.06 -28.57
CA MET A 48 -15.92 6.43 -28.47
C MET A 48 -14.66 6.52 -29.34
N SER A 49 -14.41 7.70 -29.88
CA SER A 49 -13.13 7.98 -30.54
C SER A 49 -12.01 8.15 -29.50
N GLU A 50 -10.76 7.99 -29.91
CA GLU A 50 -9.60 8.20 -29.03
C GLU A 50 -9.62 9.57 -28.34
N PRO A 51 -9.84 10.71 -29.02
CA PRO A 51 -9.93 12.00 -28.36
C PRO A 51 -11.05 12.09 -27.32
N GLU A 52 -12.18 11.41 -27.54
CA GLU A 52 -13.30 11.37 -26.60
C GLU A 52 -12.95 10.56 -25.36
N VAL A 53 -12.25 9.43 -25.50
CA VAL A 53 -11.75 8.62 -24.40
C VAL A 53 -10.75 9.42 -23.58
N MET A 54 -9.76 10.02 -24.22
CA MET A 54 -8.74 10.83 -23.53
C MET A 54 -9.36 11.98 -22.75
N ARG A 55 -10.25 12.74 -23.37
CA ARG A 55 -10.95 13.86 -22.72
C ARG A 55 -11.85 13.42 -21.57
N HIS A 56 -12.53 12.28 -21.72
CA HIS A 56 -13.39 11.73 -20.69
C HIS A 56 -12.58 11.37 -19.44
N TYR A 57 -11.55 10.55 -19.59
CA TYR A 57 -10.75 10.12 -18.44
C TYR A 57 -9.88 11.25 -17.86
N SER A 58 -9.43 12.22 -18.66
CA SER A 58 -8.74 13.42 -18.15
C SER A 58 -9.66 14.25 -17.24
N ARG A 59 -10.95 14.42 -17.65
CA ARG A 59 -11.92 15.12 -16.80
C ARG A 59 -12.27 14.35 -15.54
N LEU A 60 -12.40 13.01 -15.62
CA LEU A 60 -12.61 12.19 -14.41
C LEU A 60 -11.41 12.26 -13.47
N ALA A 61 -10.19 12.22 -14.00
CA ALA A 61 -8.98 12.33 -13.21
C ALA A 61 -8.91 13.68 -12.46
N SER A 62 -9.27 14.79 -13.13
CA SER A 62 -9.29 16.12 -12.50
C SER A 62 -10.37 16.32 -11.44
N LEU A 63 -11.32 15.41 -11.31
CA LEU A 63 -12.31 15.39 -10.21
C LEU A 63 -11.83 14.60 -8.99
N ASN A 64 -10.66 14.01 -9.07
CA ASN A 64 -10.09 13.19 -8.00
C ASN A 64 -8.78 13.81 -7.48
N TYR A 65 -8.44 13.52 -6.24
CA TYR A 65 -7.18 13.95 -5.67
C TYR A 65 -6.00 13.17 -6.26
N SER A 66 -4.89 13.86 -6.51
CA SER A 66 -3.66 13.30 -7.06
C SER A 66 -2.45 13.83 -6.31
N ILE A 67 -1.51 12.94 -6.01
CA ILE A 67 -0.22 13.33 -5.38
C ILE A 67 0.61 14.30 -6.23
N SER A 68 0.32 14.39 -7.54
CA SER A 68 0.99 15.35 -8.43
C SER A 68 0.41 16.76 -8.36
N GLU A 69 -0.76 16.92 -7.75
CA GLU A 69 -1.51 18.17 -7.72
C GLU A 69 -1.67 18.73 -6.31
N GLN A 70 -1.77 17.84 -5.30
CA GLN A 70 -2.19 18.24 -3.96
C GLN A 70 -1.48 17.43 -2.88
N PHE A 71 -1.41 18.00 -1.69
CA PHE A 71 -0.99 17.32 -0.48
C PHE A 71 -1.93 16.16 -0.14
N TYR A 72 -1.35 14.99 0.13
CA TYR A 72 -2.08 13.75 0.36
C TYR A 72 -1.68 13.11 1.70
N PRO A 73 -2.19 13.61 2.84
CA PRO A 73 -1.71 13.28 4.19
C PRO A 73 -2.26 11.95 4.73
N LEU A 74 -2.35 10.92 3.90
CA LEU A 74 -2.98 9.64 4.26
C LEU A 74 -2.08 8.83 5.19
N GLY A 75 -2.41 8.78 6.48
CA GLY A 75 -1.69 7.97 7.46
C GLY A 75 -1.77 6.47 7.16
N SER A 76 -0.74 5.73 7.56
CA SER A 76 -0.51 4.31 7.28
C SER A 76 -0.30 3.98 5.79
N CYS A 77 -0.22 5.02 4.94
CA CYS A 77 0.00 4.85 3.51
C CYS A 77 0.85 6.01 2.99
N THR A 78 2.16 5.83 2.95
CA THR A 78 3.12 6.86 2.50
C THR A 78 2.80 7.33 1.09
N MET A 79 2.06 8.43 0.98
CA MET A 79 1.66 9.05 -0.28
C MET A 79 2.62 10.17 -0.63
N LYS A 80 3.85 9.81 -0.99
CA LYS A 80 4.84 10.78 -1.41
C LYS A 80 4.92 10.94 -2.92
N TYR A 81 5.41 12.08 -3.37
CA TYR A 81 5.56 12.40 -4.79
C TYR A 81 6.32 11.32 -5.56
N ASN A 82 5.83 10.99 -6.75
CA ASN A 82 6.46 10.02 -7.64
C ASN A 82 7.33 10.77 -8.66
N PRO A 83 8.68 10.72 -8.57
CA PRO A 83 9.55 11.49 -9.47
C PRO A 83 9.35 11.14 -10.94
N VAL A 84 9.23 12.14 -11.79
CA VAL A 84 9.07 11.99 -13.26
C VAL A 84 10.20 11.16 -13.88
N ALA A 85 11.42 11.27 -13.33
CA ALA A 85 12.56 10.46 -13.77
C ALA A 85 12.32 8.95 -13.66
N ASN A 86 11.58 8.52 -12.63
CA ASN A 86 11.24 7.11 -12.45
C ASN A 86 10.29 6.61 -13.55
N GLU A 87 9.33 7.45 -13.94
CA GLU A 87 8.41 7.16 -15.05
C GLU A 87 9.14 7.10 -16.39
N ALA A 88 10.04 8.07 -16.65
CA ALA A 88 10.86 8.09 -17.85
C ALA A 88 11.75 6.85 -17.97
N ALA A 89 12.38 6.43 -16.87
CA ALA A 89 13.19 5.21 -16.85
C ALA A 89 12.35 3.95 -17.12
N ALA A 90 11.18 3.82 -16.48
CA ALA A 90 10.29 2.68 -16.66
C ALA A 90 9.68 2.62 -18.07
N ALA A 91 9.60 3.74 -18.79
CA ALA A 91 9.10 3.82 -20.16
C ALA A 91 10.17 3.52 -21.24
N LEU A 92 11.43 3.29 -20.86
CA LEU A 92 12.48 2.99 -21.83
C LEU A 92 12.15 1.73 -22.64
N PRO A 93 12.33 1.74 -23.97
CA PRO A 93 12.01 0.61 -24.85
C PRO A 93 12.71 -0.70 -24.43
N GLY A 94 13.94 -0.61 -23.90
CA GLY A 94 14.69 -1.74 -23.38
C GLY A 94 14.03 -2.43 -22.17
N PHE A 95 13.09 -1.79 -21.47
CA PHE A 95 12.32 -2.38 -20.38
C PHE A 95 10.88 -2.70 -20.77
N THR A 96 10.26 -1.89 -21.65
CA THR A 96 8.85 -2.09 -22.03
C THR A 96 8.66 -3.07 -23.16
N GLY A 97 9.68 -3.30 -23.99
CA GLY A 97 9.66 -4.21 -25.12
C GLY A 97 10.03 -5.67 -24.80
N LEU A 98 10.12 -6.03 -23.51
CA LEU A 98 10.50 -7.38 -23.07
C LEU A 98 9.27 -8.23 -22.74
N HIS A 99 9.37 -9.53 -22.97
CA HIS A 99 8.43 -10.52 -22.45
C HIS A 99 9.13 -11.37 -21.37
N PRO A 100 8.47 -11.68 -20.21
CA PRO A 100 9.12 -12.40 -19.11
C PRO A 100 9.54 -13.83 -19.45
N TYR A 101 9.06 -14.42 -20.54
CA TYR A 101 9.45 -15.76 -20.99
C TYR A 101 10.42 -15.74 -22.18
N GLN A 102 11.07 -14.59 -22.44
CA GLN A 102 12.19 -14.57 -23.35
C GLN A 102 13.37 -15.38 -22.79
N ASP A 103 14.23 -15.83 -23.68
CA ASP A 103 15.48 -16.49 -23.32
C ASP A 103 16.32 -15.57 -22.42
N GLU A 104 16.88 -16.12 -21.36
CA GLU A 104 17.63 -15.38 -20.34
C GLU A 104 18.81 -14.60 -20.93
N ASP A 105 19.48 -15.16 -21.96
CA ASP A 105 20.56 -14.49 -22.69
C ASP A 105 20.12 -13.17 -23.33
N THR A 106 18.85 -13.04 -23.69
CA THR A 106 18.30 -11.84 -24.36
C THR A 106 17.81 -10.77 -23.38
N VAL A 107 17.73 -11.09 -22.10
CA VAL A 107 17.15 -10.20 -21.06
C VAL A 107 18.10 -9.93 -19.89
N GLN A 108 19.40 -10.11 -20.09
CA GLN A 108 20.43 -9.95 -19.06
C GLN A 108 20.36 -8.61 -18.34
N GLY A 109 20.06 -7.50 -19.04
CA GLY A 109 19.90 -6.18 -18.42
C GLY A 109 18.72 -6.10 -17.47
N ALA A 110 17.61 -6.77 -17.77
CA ALA A 110 16.45 -6.84 -16.87
C ALA A 110 16.75 -7.70 -15.63
N LEU A 111 17.41 -8.83 -15.81
CA LEU A 111 17.86 -9.69 -14.70
C LEU A 111 18.88 -8.95 -13.82
N GLU A 112 19.80 -8.18 -14.43
CA GLU A 112 20.77 -7.38 -13.68
C GLU A 112 20.09 -6.30 -12.83
N LEU A 113 19.09 -5.61 -13.38
CA LEU A 113 18.30 -4.64 -12.61
C LEU A 113 17.64 -5.32 -11.41
N MET A 114 17.02 -6.47 -11.61
CA MET A 114 16.36 -7.21 -10.52
C MET A 114 17.38 -7.66 -9.47
N TRP A 115 18.51 -8.20 -9.88
CA TRP A 115 19.58 -8.61 -8.97
C TRP A 115 20.14 -7.41 -8.18
N ARG A 116 20.43 -6.29 -8.85
CA ARG A 116 20.91 -5.06 -8.17
C ARG A 116 19.89 -4.48 -7.23
N LEU A 117 18.59 -4.49 -7.59
CA LEU A 117 17.53 -4.06 -6.71
C LEU A 117 17.45 -4.95 -5.45
N GLU A 118 17.55 -6.28 -5.62
CA GLU A 118 17.62 -7.20 -4.48
C GLU A 118 18.76 -6.82 -3.53
N GLN A 119 19.99 -6.61 -4.05
CA GLN A 119 21.15 -6.22 -3.24
C GLN A 119 20.93 -4.87 -2.52
N ALA A 120 20.36 -3.89 -3.21
CA ALA A 120 20.05 -2.59 -2.63
C ALA A 120 19.03 -2.71 -1.49
N LEU A 121 17.97 -3.48 -1.68
CA LEU A 121 16.95 -3.72 -0.65
C LEU A 121 17.53 -4.50 0.54
N CYS A 122 18.39 -5.50 0.30
CA CYS A 122 19.12 -6.18 1.36
C CYS A 122 19.93 -5.19 2.22
N ALA A 123 20.64 -4.28 1.57
CA ALA A 123 21.46 -3.28 2.27
C ALA A 123 20.58 -2.30 3.09
N VAL A 124 19.44 -1.86 2.55
CA VAL A 124 18.54 -0.91 3.24
C VAL A 124 17.91 -1.53 4.48
N VAL A 125 17.51 -2.80 4.45
CA VAL A 125 16.78 -3.42 5.58
C VAL A 125 17.62 -4.40 6.41
N GLY A 126 18.86 -4.69 6.01
CA GLY A 126 19.79 -5.54 6.80
C GLY A 126 19.45 -7.03 6.76
N VAL A 127 19.00 -7.55 5.61
CA VAL A 127 18.68 -8.97 5.39
C VAL A 127 19.63 -9.62 4.37
N ASP A 128 19.57 -10.93 4.24
CA ASP A 128 20.53 -11.68 3.42
C ASP A 128 20.05 -11.89 1.98
N ARG A 129 18.75 -12.06 1.76
CA ARG A 129 18.14 -12.22 0.43
C ARG A 129 16.74 -11.57 0.39
N VAL A 130 16.30 -11.20 -0.82
CA VAL A 130 14.97 -10.61 -1.05
C VAL A 130 14.29 -11.28 -2.24
N THR A 131 13.03 -11.70 -2.09
CA THR A 131 12.17 -12.02 -3.25
C THR A 131 11.42 -10.78 -3.71
N LEU A 132 11.42 -10.55 -5.03
CA LEU A 132 10.72 -9.44 -5.69
C LEU A 132 9.32 -9.82 -6.20
N GLN A 133 8.91 -11.08 -6.02
CA GLN A 133 7.67 -11.60 -6.61
C GLN A 133 6.38 -11.01 -6.03
N PRO A 134 6.23 -10.76 -4.71
CA PRO A 134 4.95 -10.34 -4.16
C PRO A 134 4.44 -9.04 -4.76
N ALA A 135 3.15 -9.00 -5.10
CA ALA A 135 2.53 -7.92 -5.85
C ALA A 135 2.14 -6.70 -5.01
N ALA A 136 2.05 -6.87 -3.68
CA ALA A 136 1.61 -5.85 -2.73
C ALA A 136 2.06 -6.19 -1.31
N GLY A 137 1.86 -5.28 -0.35
CA GLY A 137 2.19 -5.50 1.07
C GLY A 137 1.53 -6.76 1.64
N ALA A 138 0.20 -6.87 1.56
CA ALA A 138 -0.53 -8.05 2.05
C ALA A 138 -0.07 -9.37 1.39
N HIS A 139 0.33 -9.33 0.11
CA HIS A 139 0.93 -10.49 -0.54
C HIS A 139 2.34 -10.79 0.00
N GLY A 140 3.10 -9.76 0.36
CA GLY A 140 4.38 -9.90 1.07
C GLY A 140 4.22 -10.50 2.46
N GLU A 141 3.23 -10.03 3.24
CA GLU A 141 2.87 -10.59 4.54
C GLU A 141 2.58 -12.09 4.45
N TRP A 142 1.66 -12.46 3.55
CA TRP A 142 1.31 -13.86 3.32
C TRP A 142 2.52 -14.68 2.88
N THR A 143 3.35 -14.17 1.97
CA THR A 143 4.55 -14.85 1.49
C THR A 143 5.54 -15.12 2.63
N ALA A 144 5.80 -14.12 3.49
CA ALA A 144 6.67 -14.26 4.65
C ALA A 144 6.14 -15.33 5.63
N LEU A 145 4.84 -15.28 5.96
CA LEU A 145 4.22 -16.27 6.84
C LEU A 145 4.28 -17.69 6.26
N ARG A 146 4.13 -17.84 4.94
CA ARG A 146 4.29 -19.15 4.26
C ARG A 146 5.73 -19.66 4.36
N MET A 147 6.74 -18.79 4.23
CA MET A 147 8.14 -19.17 4.43
C MET A 147 8.41 -19.57 5.88
N ILE A 148 7.91 -18.81 6.86
CA ILE A 148 8.02 -19.14 8.29
C ILE A 148 7.33 -20.48 8.60
N GLN A 149 6.16 -20.72 8.03
CA GLN A 149 5.47 -22.00 8.19
C GLN A 149 6.26 -23.19 7.61
N ALA A 150 6.85 -23.01 6.42
CA ALA A 150 7.70 -24.02 5.78
C ALA A 150 8.97 -24.29 6.60
N PHE A 151 9.57 -23.24 7.16
CA PHE A 151 10.71 -23.35 8.08
C PHE A 151 10.40 -24.22 9.30
N HIS A 152 9.31 -23.93 10.01
CA HIS A 152 8.93 -24.74 11.17
C HIS A 152 8.62 -26.18 10.78
N ARG A 153 7.85 -26.40 9.72
CA ARG A 153 7.53 -27.75 9.22
C ARG A 153 8.76 -28.54 8.83
N SER A 154 9.78 -27.91 8.24
CA SER A 154 11.03 -28.58 7.86
C SER A 154 11.82 -29.13 9.06
N ARG A 155 11.57 -28.59 10.23
CA ARG A 155 12.13 -29.02 11.52
C ARG A 155 11.23 -29.98 12.30
N GLY A 156 10.10 -30.40 11.69
CA GLY A 156 9.12 -31.26 12.37
C GLY A 156 8.28 -30.52 13.43
N ASP A 157 8.35 -29.20 13.45
CA ASP A 157 7.66 -28.33 14.42
C ASP A 157 6.38 -27.77 13.81
N THR A 158 5.23 -28.10 14.39
CA THR A 158 3.93 -27.63 13.91
C THR A 158 3.41 -26.53 14.82
N ARG A 159 3.66 -25.29 14.44
CA ARG A 159 3.18 -24.11 15.17
C ARG A 159 1.89 -23.61 14.55
N THR A 160 0.98 -23.15 15.39
CA THR A 160 -0.41 -22.85 14.99
C THR A 160 -0.83 -21.41 15.25
N GLU A 161 -0.04 -20.64 15.98
CA GLU A 161 -0.38 -19.28 16.43
C GLU A 161 0.56 -18.25 15.84
N VAL A 162 0.00 -17.05 15.55
CA VAL A 162 0.75 -15.85 15.21
C VAL A 162 0.30 -14.73 16.14
N LEU A 163 1.26 -14.09 16.80
CA LEU A 163 0.99 -12.93 17.65
C LEU A 163 0.92 -11.66 16.80
N VAL A 164 -0.04 -10.79 17.13
CA VAL A 164 -0.27 -9.52 16.43
C VAL A 164 -0.66 -8.45 17.44
N PRO A 165 0.00 -7.27 17.50
CA PRO A 165 -0.43 -6.18 18.37
C PRO A 165 -1.84 -5.67 18.05
N ASP A 166 -2.58 -5.21 19.06
CA ASP A 166 -3.92 -4.60 18.93
C ASP A 166 -3.92 -3.31 18.08
N SER A 167 -2.76 -2.66 17.99
CA SER A 167 -2.54 -1.48 17.15
C SER A 167 -2.15 -1.82 15.71
N ALA A 168 -1.96 -3.11 15.36
CA ALA A 168 -1.49 -3.50 14.03
C ALA A 168 -2.49 -3.15 12.93
N HIS A 169 -1.98 -3.02 11.70
CA HIS A 169 -2.84 -2.88 10.53
C HIS A 169 -3.70 -4.13 10.33
N GLY A 170 -4.97 -3.96 9.95
CA GLY A 170 -5.92 -5.07 9.81
C GLY A 170 -5.53 -6.16 8.80
N THR A 171 -4.55 -5.89 7.90
CA THR A 171 -4.01 -6.91 6.99
C THR A 171 -3.14 -7.94 7.71
N ASN A 172 -2.49 -7.60 8.82
CA ASN A 172 -1.64 -8.55 9.56
C ASN A 172 -2.45 -9.73 10.11
N PRO A 173 -3.52 -9.54 10.91
CA PRO A 173 -4.35 -10.66 11.33
C PRO A 173 -5.02 -11.38 10.16
N ALA A 174 -5.42 -10.66 9.10
CA ALA A 174 -6.01 -11.27 7.91
C ALA A 174 -5.02 -12.19 7.18
N SER A 175 -3.77 -11.76 7.01
CA SER A 175 -2.70 -12.55 6.38
C SER A 175 -2.33 -13.78 7.23
N ALA A 176 -2.33 -13.65 8.57
CA ALA A 176 -2.11 -14.77 9.47
C ALA A 176 -3.23 -15.82 9.36
N ALA A 177 -4.49 -15.38 9.38
CA ALA A 177 -5.65 -16.26 9.20
C ALA A 177 -5.66 -16.94 7.82
N LEU A 178 -5.35 -16.19 6.74
CA LEU A 178 -5.24 -16.73 5.38
C LEU A 178 -4.12 -17.78 5.27
N SER A 179 -3.06 -17.63 6.06
CA SER A 179 -1.95 -18.61 6.12
C SER A 179 -2.30 -19.86 6.97
N GLY A 180 -3.47 -19.89 7.61
CA GLY A 180 -3.95 -21.00 8.43
C GLY A 180 -3.50 -20.94 9.89
N PHE A 181 -3.04 -19.78 10.36
CA PHE A 181 -2.71 -19.56 11.76
C PHE A 181 -3.89 -19.02 12.56
N GLN A 182 -3.94 -19.36 13.84
CA GLN A 182 -4.75 -18.68 14.82
C GLN A 182 -4.06 -17.36 15.20
N VAL A 183 -4.80 -16.26 15.13
CA VAL A 183 -4.32 -14.95 15.57
C VAL A 183 -4.48 -14.84 17.08
N VAL A 184 -3.43 -14.42 17.76
CA VAL A 184 -3.44 -14.09 19.18
C VAL A 184 -3.01 -12.62 19.30
N GLU A 185 -3.93 -11.80 19.76
CA GLU A 185 -3.69 -10.36 19.94
C GLU A 185 -2.78 -10.10 21.15
N VAL A 186 -1.89 -9.13 21.05
CA VAL A 186 -1.03 -8.64 22.13
C VAL A 186 -1.40 -7.20 22.42
N ASP A 187 -1.70 -6.90 23.68
CA ASP A 187 -2.18 -5.61 24.11
C ASP A 187 -1.07 -4.54 24.04
N SER A 188 -1.47 -3.31 23.76
CA SER A 188 -0.59 -2.14 23.88
C SER A 188 -0.44 -1.72 25.34
N ALA A 189 0.75 -1.25 25.71
CA ALA A 189 1.01 -0.57 26.96
C ALA A 189 0.42 0.86 26.95
N PRO A 190 0.27 1.53 28.11
CA PRO A 190 -0.29 2.88 28.19
C PRO A 190 0.45 3.95 27.37
N ASP A 191 1.70 3.71 27.03
CA ASP A 191 2.51 4.58 26.18
C ASP A 191 2.31 4.31 24.67
N GLY A 192 1.45 3.37 24.29
CA GLY A 192 1.09 3.03 22.91
C GLY A 192 2.06 2.06 22.22
N ARG A 193 3.00 1.48 22.95
CA ARG A 193 3.91 0.43 22.46
C ARG A 193 3.41 -0.94 22.89
N ILE A 194 3.99 -2.00 22.33
CA ILE A 194 3.64 -3.36 22.74
C ILE A 194 3.90 -3.59 24.24
N SER A 195 2.98 -4.25 24.93
CA SER A 195 3.13 -4.63 26.34
C SER A 195 4.06 -5.82 26.47
N LEU A 196 5.29 -5.62 26.96
CA LEU A 196 6.23 -6.73 27.20
C LEU A 196 5.66 -7.81 28.14
N PRO A 197 5.01 -7.47 29.27
CA PRO A 197 4.42 -8.48 30.14
C PRO A 197 3.34 -9.31 29.46
N ASP A 198 2.52 -8.70 28.61
CA ASP A 198 1.46 -9.40 27.87
C ASP A 198 2.05 -10.26 26.74
N LEU A 199 3.07 -9.76 26.04
CA LEU A 199 3.83 -10.52 25.06
C LEU A 199 4.44 -11.77 25.69
N GLU A 200 5.14 -11.63 26.82
CA GLU A 200 5.77 -12.76 27.54
C GLU A 200 4.73 -13.81 27.96
N ALA A 201 3.59 -13.38 28.46
CA ALA A 201 2.50 -14.28 28.88
C ALA A 201 1.87 -15.06 27.70
N LYS A 202 1.87 -14.50 26.49
CA LYS A 202 1.29 -15.10 25.28
C LYS A 202 2.30 -15.93 24.46
N LEU A 203 3.59 -15.74 24.69
CA LEU A 203 4.63 -16.54 24.03
C LEU A 203 4.59 -17.99 24.49
N SER A 204 4.65 -18.91 23.53
CA SER A 204 4.64 -20.36 23.78
C SER A 204 5.26 -21.12 22.60
N SER A 205 5.47 -22.43 22.75
CA SER A 205 5.91 -23.31 21.67
C SER A 205 4.91 -23.42 20.50
N ARG A 206 3.67 -22.96 20.67
CA ARG A 206 2.67 -22.92 19.58
C ARG A 206 2.82 -21.69 18.68
N VAL A 207 3.54 -20.65 19.13
CA VAL A 207 3.71 -19.41 18.39
C VAL A 207 4.72 -19.59 17.25
N ALA A 208 4.28 -19.37 16.01
CA ALA A 208 5.11 -19.42 14.82
C ALA A 208 5.88 -18.11 14.61
N ALA A 209 5.19 -16.99 14.82
CA ALA A 209 5.77 -15.66 14.64
C ALA A 209 5.07 -14.59 15.48
N LEU A 210 5.77 -13.48 15.75
CA LEU A 210 5.20 -12.19 16.08
C LEU A 210 5.26 -11.32 14.82
N MET A 211 4.12 -10.75 14.39
CA MET A 211 4.05 -9.73 13.34
C MET A 211 4.08 -8.35 14.00
N LEU A 212 5.07 -7.54 13.67
CA LEU A 212 5.28 -6.24 14.29
C LEU A 212 5.57 -5.18 13.24
N THR A 213 4.94 -4.02 13.37
CA THR A 213 5.24 -2.80 12.61
C THR A 213 6.12 -1.90 13.49
N ASN A 214 7.26 -1.44 12.99
CA ASN A 214 8.12 -0.51 13.72
C ASN A 214 8.70 0.56 12.76
N PRO A 215 8.37 1.87 12.91
CA PRO A 215 7.44 2.44 13.90
C PRO A 215 6.04 1.84 13.78
N ASN A 216 5.31 1.78 14.90
CA ASN A 216 3.94 1.26 14.91
C ASN A 216 2.94 2.25 14.28
N THR A 217 1.69 1.86 14.15
CA THR A 217 0.63 2.69 13.53
C THR A 217 0.24 3.94 14.32
N LEU A 218 0.77 4.11 15.52
CA LEU A 218 0.65 5.35 16.30
C LEU A 218 1.78 6.34 16.01
N GLY A 219 2.70 5.98 15.10
CA GLY A 219 3.90 6.77 14.81
C GLY A 219 5.00 6.65 15.87
N LEU A 220 4.98 5.61 16.69
CA LEU A 220 5.90 5.41 17.81
C LEU A 220 6.92 4.32 17.50
N PHE A 221 8.18 4.58 17.78
CA PHE A 221 9.23 3.57 17.65
C PHE A 221 9.22 2.61 18.86
N GLU A 222 9.24 1.30 18.61
CA GLU A 222 9.36 0.27 19.66
C GLU A 222 10.77 0.30 20.24
N ARG A 223 10.92 0.94 21.40
CA ARG A 223 12.23 1.15 22.02
C ARG A 223 12.88 -0.13 22.50
N ASP A 224 12.04 -1.07 22.95
CA ASP A 224 12.46 -2.33 23.55
C ASP A 224 12.53 -3.45 22.48
N ILE A 225 12.74 -3.07 21.20
CA ILE A 225 12.71 -4.02 20.08
C ILE A 225 13.75 -5.15 20.23
N LEU A 226 14.90 -4.91 20.85
CA LEU A 226 15.92 -5.93 21.07
C LEU A 226 15.45 -6.95 22.13
N ASP A 227 14.80 -6.49 23.19
CA ASP A 227 14.23 -7.35 24.23
C ASP A 227 13.06 -8.16 23.66
N ILE A 228 12.20 -7.54 22.82
CA ILE A 228 11.14 -8.21 22.09
C ILE A 228 11.72 -9.34 21.21
N ALA A 229 12.77 -9.05 20.46
CA ALA A 229 13.42 -10.04 19.59
C ALA A 229 13.98 -11.21 20.40
N GLU A 230 14.64 -10.93 21.53
CA GLU A 230 15.16 -11.97 22.43
C GLU A 230 14.03 -12.86 23.00
N LEU A 231 12.95 -12.26 23.50
CA LEU A 231 11.80 -12.99 24.01
C LEU A 231 11.18 -13.92 22.96
N VAL A 232 10.99 -13.42 21.75
CA VAL A 232 10.41 -14.18 20.63
C VAL A 232 11.34 -15.34 20.24
N HIS A 233 12.62 -15.06 20.04
CA HIS A 233 13.60 -16.06 19.61
C HIS A 233 13.84 -17.15 20.66
N ASN A 234 13.78 -16.82 21.95
CA ASN A 234 13.94 -17.79 23.03
C ASN A 234 12.85 -18.90 23.00
N THR A 235 11.69 -18.63 22.39
CA THR A 235 10.65 -19.64 22.15
C THR A 235 10.83 -20.41 20.84
N GLY A 236 11.80 -20.00 20.01
CA GLY A 236 12.02 -20.49 18.66
C GLY A 236 11.04 -19.93 17.61
N ALA A 237 10.19 -18.98 17.98
CA ALA A 237 9.33 -18.24 17.06
C ALA A 237 10.16 -17.30 16.18
N LYS A 238 9.58 -16.79 15.10
CA LYS A 238 10.20 -15.83 14.18
C LYS A 238 9.63 -14.43 14.39
N LEU A 239 10.48 -13.41 14.20
CA LEU A 239 10.06 -12.03 14.24
C LEU A 239 9.89 -11.50 12.83
N TYR A 240 8.67 -11.09 12.49
CA TYR A 240 8.31 -10.54 11.19
C TYR A 240 8.10 -9.03 11.28
N TYR A 241 8.72 -8.29 10.35
CA TYR A 241 8.58 -6.85 10.20
C TYR A 241 7.57 -6.48 9.12
N ASP A 242 6.53 -5.76 9.52
CA ASP A 242 5.67 -5.04 8.57
C ASP A 242 6.36 -3.74 8.15
N GLY A 243 6.86 -3.72 6.92
CA GLY A 243 7.61 -2.61 6.35
C GLY A 243 6.77 -1.49 5.74
N ALA A 244 5.48 -1.41 6.09
CA ALA A 244 4.63 -0.29 5.66
C ALA A 244 5.22 1.06 6.09
N ASN A 245 5.86 1.11 7.25
CA ASN A 245 6.41 2.31 7.89
C ASN A 245 7.94 2.46 7.72
N LEU A 246 8.54 1.74 6.79
CA LEU A 246 10.00 1.77 6.54
C LEU A 246 10.52 3.16 6.14
N ASN A 247 9.64 4.03 5.63
CA ASN A 247 10.01 5.40 5.23
C ASN A 247 10.65 6.23 6.35
N ALA A 248 10.42 5.88 7.60
CA ALA A 248 11.02 6.54 8.77
C ALA A 248 12.46 6.08 9.09
N LEU A 249 12.96 5.00 8.47
CA LEU A 249 14.13 4.27 8.98
C LEU A 249 15.29 4.17 8.00
N MET A 250 15.10 4.45 6.70
CA MET A 250 16.14 4.25 5.67
C MET A 250 17.42 4.98 6.05
N GLY A 251 18.54 4.26 6.04
CA GLY A 251 19.86 4.80 6.36
C GLY A 251 20.09 5.17 7.82
N VAL A 252 19.07 5.11 8.67
CA VAL A 252 19.15 5.40 10.12
C VAL A 252 19.31 4.12 10.92
N CYS A 253 18.43 3.14 10.68
CA CYS A 253 18.54 1.81 11.29
C CYS A 253 17.90 0.77 10.36
N ARG A 254 18.28 -0.50 10.55
CA ARG A 254 17.86 -1.57 9.66
C ARG A 254 17.07 -2.63 10.44
N PRO A 255 15.87 -3.02 10.00
CA PRO A 255 15.06 -4.04 10.68
C PRO A 255 15.81 -5.35 10.94
N GLY A 256 16.61 -5.82 10.00
CA GLY A 256 17.40 -7.04 10.18
C GLY A 256 18.42 -6.98 11.32
N ASP A 257 18.93 -5.77 11.67
CA ASP A 257 19.84 -5.57 12.79
C ASP A 257 19.10 -5.46 14.13
N MET A 258 17.78 -5.23 14.09
CA MET A 258 16.90 -5.24 15.27
C MET A 258 16.40 -6.66 15.61
N GLY A 259 16.81 -7.68 14.87
CA GLY A 259 16.42 -9.07 15.12
C GLY A 259 15.26 -9.58 14.26
N PHE A 260 14.77 -8.82 13.29
CA PHE A 260 13.72 -9.30 12.39
C PHE A 260 14.25 -10.38 11.43
N ASP A 261 13.55 -11.51 11.37
CA ASP A 261 13.87 -12.66 10.50
C ASP A 261 13.33 -12.51 9.08
N ALA A 262 12.17 -11.87 8.95
CA ALA A 262 11.52 -11.58 7.69
C ALA A 262 10.99 -10.15 7.67
N VAL A 263 11.16 -9.46 6.54
CA VAL A 263 10.82 -8.04 6.37
C VAL A 263 10.07 -7.90 5.04
N HIS A 264 8.82 -7.48 5.02
CA HIS A 264 8.25 -7.03 3.77
C HIS A 264 8.46 -5.53 3.57
N MET A 265 8.50 -5.10 2.33
CA MET A 265 8.67 -3.70 1.94
C MET A 265 7.60 -3.31 0.93
N ASN A 266 7.08 -2.08 1.05
CA ASN A 266 6.13 -1.55 0.08
C ASN A 266 6.86 -0.59 -0.88
N LEU A 267 7.14 -1.03 -2.12
CA LEU A 267 7.80 -0.16 -3.09
C LEU A 267 6.94 1.07 -3.44
N HIS A 268 5.63 0.90 -3.37
CA HIS A 268 4.65 1.96 -3.60
C HIS A 268 4.43 2.92 -2.41
N LYS A 269 5.19 2.75 -1.33
CA LYS A 269 5.26 3.66 -0.18
C LYS A 269 6.67 4.25 -0.09
N THR A 270 7.57 3.54 0.56
CA THR A 270 8.94 3.96 0.85
C THR A 270 9.75 4.32 -0.40
N PHE A 271 9.56 3.62 -1.52
CA PHE A 271 10.37 3.79 -2.74
C PHE A 271 9.63 4.47 -3.90
N THR A 272 8.62 5.28 -3.59
CA THR A 272 7.94 6.22 -4.51
C THR A 272 7.33 5.64 -5.78
N THR A 273 7.02 4.35 -5.83
CA THR A 273 6.29 3.85 -6.99
C THR A 273 4.81 4.19 -6.89
N PRO A 274 4.09 4.40 -8.02
CA PRO A 274 2.70 4.83 -7.95
C PRO A 274 1.78 3.77 -7.33
N HIS A 275 0.72 4.22 -6.64
CA HIS A 275 -0.34 3.35 -6.12
C HIS A 275 -1.33 2.91 -7.20
N GLY A 276 -1.49 3.71 -8.25
CA GLY A 276 -2.24 3.37 -9.45
C GLY A 276 -3.73 3.09 -9.26
N GLY A 277 -4.35 3.65 -8.24
CA GLY A 277 -5.80 3.49 -8.01
C GLY A 277 -6.26 2.06 -7.71
N GLY A 278 -5.45 1.29 -6.99
CA GLY A 278 -5.77 -0.08 -6.59
C GLY A 278 -4.92 -1.16 -7.29
N GLY A 279 -3.81 -0.82 -7.72
CA GLY A 279 -2.77 -1.64 -8.27
C GLY A 279 -1.69 -0.79 -8.61
N PRO A 280 -0.74 -0.76 -9.41
CA PRO A 280 0.34 -1.69 -9.56
C PRO A 280 1.36 -1.51 -8.42
N GLY A 281 1.16 -2.10 -7.29
CA GLY A 281 2.13 -2.10 -6.19
C GLY A 281 3.23 -3.14 -6.36
N ALA A 282 4.11 -3.25 -5.37
CA ALA A 282 5.01 -4.37 -5.17
C ALA A 282 5.34 -4.49 -3.68
N GLY A 283 5.49 -5.72 -3.22
CA GLY A 283 5.73 -6.04 -1.80
C GLY A 283 6.90 -7.02 -1.61
N PRO A 284 8.13 -6.68 -2.02
CA PRO A 284 9.29 -7.54 -1.80
C PRO A 284 9.39 -8.01 -0.35
N VAL A 285 9.90 -9.23 -0.18
CA VAL A 285 10.13 -9.81 1.15
C VAL A 285 11.60 -10.19 1.28
N GLY A 286 12.25 -9.56 2.25
CA GLY A 286 13.60 -9.89 2.66
C GLY A 286 13.63 -10.87 3.83
N VAL A 287 14.65 -11.70 3.89
CA VAL A 287 14.78 -12.73 4.94
C VAL A 287 16.23 -12.90 5.38
N LYS A 288 16.40 -13.30 6.63
CA LYS A 288 17.68 -13.75 7.18
C LYS A 288 18.00 -15.17 6.72
N THR A 289 19.27 -15.55 6.85
CA THR A 289 19.88 -16.80 6.34
C THR A 289 19.02 -18.05 6.58
N GLU A 290 18.42 -18.21 7.75
CA GLU A 290 17.63 -19.40 8.08
C GLU A 290 16.37 -19.56 7.20
N LEU A 291 15.80 -18.47 6.70
CA LEU A 291 14.62 -18.48 5.84
C LEU A 291 14.95 -18.47 4.34
N VAL A 292 16.21 -18.25 3.95
CA VAL A 292 16.66 -18.22 2.53
C VAL A 292 16.29 -19.49 1.76
N PRO A 293 16.40 -20.71 2.30
CA PRO A 293 16.02 -21.94 1.59
C PRO A 293 14.55 -21.97 1.14
N PHE A 294 13.67 -21.22 1.81
CA PHE A 294 12.23 -21.23 1.59
C PHE A 294 11.73 -20.13 0.65
N LEU A 295 12.63 -19.28 0.12
CA LEU A 295 12.27 -18.22 -0.82
C LEU A 295 11.47 -18.77 -2.02
N PRO A 296 10.49 -17.99 -2.53
CA PRO A 296 9.80 -18.33 -3.77
C PRO A 296 10.75 -18.54 -4.95
N THR A 297 10.42 -19.49 -5.82
CA THR A 297 11.16 -19.72 -7.06
C THR A 297 10.53 -19.01 -8.25
N PRO A 298 11.34 -18.57 -9.25
CA PRO A 298 12.80 -18.56 -9.26
C PRO A 298 13.39 -17.42 -8.46
N THR A 299 14.67 -17.54 -8.10
CA THR A 299 15.52 -16.41 -7.68
C THR A 299 16.45 -16.03 -8.82
N VAL A 300 16.90 -14.78 -8.86
CA VAL A 300 17.93 -14.36 -9.81
C VAL A 300 19.30 -14.65 -9.19
N GLU A 301 20.09 -15.48 -9.85
CA GLU A 301 21.43 -15.86 -9.41
C GLU A 301 22.48 -15.36 -10.41
N ARG A 302 23.70 -15.09 -9.90
CA ARG A 302 24.82 -14.65 -10.73
C ARG A 302 25.92 -15.69 -10.70
N THR A 303 26.17 -16.32 -11.84
CA THR A 303 27.21 -17.36 -12.03
C THR A 303 28.17 -16.91 -13.12
N ASP A 304 29.45 -16.76 -12.79
CA ASP A 304 30.51 -16.34 -13.70
C ASP A 304 30.20 -15.06 -14.50
N GLY A 305 29.48 -14.13 -13.89
CA GLY A 305 29.09 -12.86 -14.52
C GLY A 305 27.81 -12.92 -15.33
N HIS A 306 27.24 -14.08 -15.58
CA HIS A 306 25.94 -14.31 -16.21
C HIS A 306 24.83 -14.39 -15.16
N LEU A 307 23.63 -13.92 -15.51
CA LEU A 307 22.46 -13.95 -14.64
C LEU A 307 21.46 -14.97 -15.16
N GLU A 308 21.01 -15.82 -14.25
CA GLU A 308 20.09 -16.91 -14.53
C GLU A 308 18.93 -16.95 -13.51
N LEU A 309 17.85 -17.61 -13.89
CA LEU A 309 16.68 -17.86 -13.03
C LEU A 309 16.82 -19.25 -12.37
N ASP A 310 17.15 -19.28 -11.08
CA ASP A 310 17.26 -20.54 -10.35
C ASP A 310 15.92 -21.06 -9.85
N TYR A 311 15.48 -22.16 -10.44
CA TYR A 311 14.28 -22.92 -10.04
C TYR A 311 14.60 -24.11 -9.12
N LYS A 312 15.88 -24.43 -8.87
CA LYS A 312 16.32 -25.64 -8.17
C LYS A 312 16.43 -25.43 -6.67
N ARG A 313 15.32 -25.08 -6.03
CA ARG A 313 15.27 -24.81 -4.59
C ARG A 313 14.29 -25.77 -3.92
N PRO A 314 14.79 -26.92 -3.38
CA PRO A 314 13.92 -28.02 -2.91
C PRO A 314 13.06 -27.67 -1.70
N HIS A 315 13.43 -26.68 -0.90
CA HIS A 315 12.67 -26.22 0.27
C HIS A 315 11.80 -25.01 -0.01
N SER A 316 11.85 -24.46 -1.24
CA SER A 316 11.06 -23.30 -1.64
C SER A 316 9.56 -23.53 -1.42
N ILE A 317 8.86 -22.47 -1.05
CA ILE A 317 7.38 -22.47 -1.03
C ILE A 317 6.75 -22.46 -2.43
N GLY A 318 7.57 -22.49 -3.49
CA GLY A 318 7.13 -22.44 -4.88
C GLY A 318 6.89 -21.02 -5.39
N ARG A 319 6.17 -20.89 -6.51
CA ARG A 319 5.81 -19.59 -7.07
C ARG A 319 4.65 -18.99 -6.27
N VAL A 320 4.75 -17.70 -5.94
CA VAL A 320 3.68 -16.95 -5.27
C VAL A 320 2.85 -16.11 -6.24
N ARG A 321 3.33 -15.94 -7.49
CA ARG A 321 2.58 -15.29 -8.57
C ARG A 321 3.10 -15.70 -9.96
N SER A 322 2.38 -15.30 -11.01
CA SER A 322 2.87 -15.40 -12.40
C SER A 322 4.04 -14.46 -12.62
N PHE A 323 4.99 -14.87 -13.47
CA PHE A 323 6.21 -14.13 -13.79
C PHE A 323 7.12 -13.87 -12.56
N TYR A 324 7.82 -12.74 -12.51
CA TYR A 324 8.92 -12.50 -11.56
C TYR A 324 8.73 -11.26 -10.70
N GLY A 325 7.53 -10.71 -10.64
CA GLY A 325 7.18 -9.47 -9.95
C GLY A 325 6.58 -8.42 -10.89
N ASN A 326 6.28 -7.25 -10.37
CA ASN A 326 5.79 -6.10 -11.16
C ASN A 326 6.98 -5.33 -11.73
N PHE A 327 7.56 -5.81 -12.83
CA PHE A 327 8.85 -5.34 -13.34
C PHE A 327 8.95 -3.83 -13.50
N GLY A 328 7.92 -3.18 -14.07
CA GLY A 328 7.91 -1.72 -14.18
C GLY A 328 7.96 -0.98 -12.84
N MET A 329 7.45 -1.59 -11.75
CA MET A 329 7.62 -1.05 -10.39
C MET A 329 9.03 -1.28 -9.86
N LEU A 330 9.64 -2.41 -10.21
CA LEU A 330 11.03 -2.68 -9.84
C LEU A 330 11.98 -1.66 -10.49
N VAL A 331 11.75 -1.32 -11.75
CA VAL A 331 12.52 -0.27 -12.46
C VAL A 331 12.40 1.07 -11.74
N ARG A 332 11.17 1.50 -11.41
CA ARG A 332 10.94 2.78 -10.71
C ARG A 332 11.63 2.85 -9.36
N ALA A 333 11.47 1.80 -8.54
CA ALA A 333 12.10 1.73 -7.23
C ALA A 333 13.63 1.74 -7.32
N TYR A 334 14.19 0.98 -8.26
CA TYR A 334 15.64 0.96 -8.46
C TYR A 334 16.15 2.33 -8.93
N THR A 335 15.44 2.98 -9.85
CA THR A 335 15.78 4.35 -10.30
C THR A 335 15.79 5.33 -9.13
N TYR A 336 14.78 5.27 -8.25
CA TYR A 336 14.72 6.11 -7.06
C TYR A 336 15.90 5.86 -6.12
N ILE A 337 16.19 4.59 -5.82
CA ILE A 337 17.30 4.23 -4.92
C ILE A 337 18.64 4.73 -5.48
N VAL A 338 18.87 4.54 -6.77
CA VAL A 338 20.13 4.99 -7.42
C VAL A 338 20.21 6.51 -7.47
N ALA A 339 19.11 7.20 -7.75
CA ALA A 339 19.08 8.66 -7.81
C ALA A 339 19.32 9.30 -6.43
N MET A 340 18.76 8.72 -5.38
CA MET A 340 18.91 9.24 -4.01
C MET A 340 20.28 8.88 -3.40
N GLY A 341 20.79 7.68 -3.69
CA GLY A 341 21.94 7.13 -3.00
C GLY A 341 21.69 6.92 -1.50
N GLY A 342 22.69 6.44 -0.76
CA GLY A 342 22.57 6.20 0.68
C GLY A 342 22.23 7.46 1.47
N ASP A 343 22.95 8.55 1.18
CA ASP A 343 22.77 9.83 1.89
C ASP A 343 21.38 10.42 1.63
N GLY A 344 20.91 10.38 0.37
CA GLY A 344 19.56 10.86 0.01
C GLY A 344 18.44 10.04 0.64
N LEU A 345 18.57 8.72 0.74
CA LEU A 345 17.61 7.87 1.43
C LEU A 345 17.56 8.18 2.93
N THR A 346 18.73 8.40 3.55
CA THR A 346 18.82 8.81 4.96
C THR A 346 18.15 10.16 5.18
N GLN A 347 18.45 11.14 4.31
CA GLN A 347 17.84 12.47 4.39
C GLN A 347 16.32 12.40 4.23
N ALA A 348 15.81 11.60 3.29
CA ALA A 348 14.38 11.41 3.11
C ALA A 348 13.69 10.91 4.39
N SER A 349 14.29 9.93 5.08
CA SER A 349 13.73 9.44 6.35
C SER A 349 13.76 10.51 7.46
N MET A 350 14.87 11.25 7.57
CA MET A 350 14.99 12.33 8.55
C MET A 350 13.97 13.46 8.29
N ASP A 351 13.79 13.85 7.03
CA ASP A 351 12.84 14.89 6.65
C ASP A 351 11.39 14.44 6.84
N ALA A 352 11.08 13.16 6.60
CA ALA A 352 9.76 12.61 6.88
C ALA A 352 9.42 12.70 8.38
N VAL A 353 10.37 12.33 9.25
CA VAL A 353 10.20 12.45 10.70
C VAL A 353 10.11 13.92 11.14
N LEU A 354 10.90 14.80 10.54
CA LEU A 354 10.85 16.24 10.83
C LEU A 354 9.49 16.83 10.44
N SER A 355 8.99 16.53 9.24
CA SER A 355 7.69 17.01 8.74
C SER A 355 6.54 16.58 9.64
N ALA A 356 6.53 15.31 10.09
CA ALA A 356 5.50 14.79 10.97
C ALA A 356 5.53 15.49 12.34
N ASN A 357 6.71 15.66 12.94
CA ASN A 357 6.84 16.36 14.22
C ASN A 357 6.49 17.84 14.12
N TYR A 358 6.89 18.50 13.02
CA TYR A 358 6.51 19.89 12.76
C TYR A 358 4.99 20.05 12.69
N LEU A 359 4.33 19.22 11.90
CA LEU A 359 2.87 19.31 11.73
C LEU A 359 2.12 18.93 13.01
N SER A 360 2.53 17.85 13.70
CA SER A 360 1.96 17.46 14.99
C SER A 360 2.03 18.61 16.00
N LYS A 361 3.18 19.29 16.07
CA LYS A 361 3.36 20.45 16.96
C LYS A 361 2.52 21.64 16.54
N SER A 362 2.31 21.85 15.24
CA SER A 362 1.51 22.96 14.71
C SER A 362 0.02 22.83 15.02
N ILE A 363 -0.48 21.60 15.20
CA ILE A 363 -1.89 21.35 15.55
C ILE A 363 -2.11 21.03 17.03
N GLU A 364 -1.06 21.09 17.86
CA GLU A 364 -1.15 20.86 19.29
C GLU A 364 -2.15 21.83 19.94
N GLY A 365 -3.07 21.30 20.76
CA GLY A 365 -4.15 22.08 21.38
C GLY A 365 -5.34 22.38 20.48
N LEU A 366 -5.27 22.05 19.17
CA LEU A 366 -6.42 22.09 18.27
C LEU A 366 -7.19 20.77 18.31
N LEU A 367 -6.47 19.66 18.20
CA LEU A 367 -6.96 18.29 18.36
C LEU A 367 -6.23 17.63 19.53
N ASP A 368 -6.83 16.60 20.12
CA ASP A 368 -6.17 15.81 21.15
C ASP A 368 -5.01 15.01 20.52
N LEU A 369 -3.85 14.99 21.17
CA LEU A 369 -2.71 14.13 20.82
C LEU A 369 -2.56 13.06 21.92
N PRO A 370 -3.07 11.84 21.72
CA PRO A 370 -3.09 10.80 22.76
C PRO A 370 -1.71 10.41 23.27
N HIS A 371 -0.72 10.45 22.39
CA HIS A 371 0.67 10.16 22.72
C HIS A 371 1.50 11.42 22.60
N GLN A 372 1.98 11.91 23.73
CA GLN A 372 2.82 13.11 23.79
C GLN A 372 4.28 12.79 23.53
N GLY A 373 5.00 13.74 22.96
CA GLY A 373 6.42 13.64 22.63
C GLY A 373 6.66 13.45 21.13
N PRO A 374 7.94 13.21 20.75
CA PRO A 374 8.29 13.05 19.34
C PRO A 374 7.62 11.80 18.73
N CYS A 375 7.06 11.97 17.53
CA CYS A 375 6.62 10.89 16.68
C CYS A 375 7.70 10.55 15.64
N MET A 376 7.52 9.44 14.92
CA MET A 376 8.30 9.13 13.75
C MET A 376 7.72 9.86 12.51
N HIS A 377 7.53 9.19 11.39
CA HIS A 377 7.10 9.80 10.11
C HIS A 377 5.60 10.12 10.04
N GLU A 378 4.81 9.64 10.98
CA GLU A 378 3.37 9.85 11.08
C GLU A 378 2.98 10.05 12.56
N PHE A 379 1.77 10.57 12.77
CA PHE A 379 1.19 10.71 14.10
C PHE A 379 -0.32 10.51 14.06
N VAL A 380 -0.91 10.22 15.21
CA VAL A 380 -2.35 10.09 15.39
C VAL A 380 -2.83 11.21 16.29
N ALA A 381 -3.77 12.01 15.75
CA ALA A 381 -4.59 12.94 16.52
C ALA A 381 -5.99 12.36 16.77
N SER A 382 -6.76 12.96 17.65
CA SER A 382 -8.14 12.58 17.92
C SER A 382 -9.05 13.79 17.90
N ALA A 383 -10.20 13.68 17.22
CA ALA A 383 -11.25 14.70 17.24
C ALA A 383 -12.15 14.60 18.48
N ARG A 384 -11.81 13.79 19.50
CA ARG A 384 -12.63 13.55 20.68
C ARG A 384 -12.99 14.84 21.42
N ASN A 385 -12.07 15.81 21.50
CA ASN A 385 -12.29 17.12 22.11
C ASN A 385 -13.37 17.94 21.38
N LEU A 386 -13.63 17.69 20.10
CA LEU A 386 -14.67 18.35 19.31
C LEU A 386 -16.05 17.74 19.54
N GLY A 387 -16.14 16.59 20.21
CA GLY A 387 -17.40 15.94 20.58
C GLY A 387 -18.33 16.81 21.41
N ALA A 388 -17.78 17.78 22.17
CA ALA A 388 -18.57 18.78 22.91
C ALA A 388 -19.45 19.66 21.98
N TYR A 389 -19.07 19.78 20.70
CA TYR A 389 -19.79 20.51 19.65
C TYR A 389 -20.54 19.56 18.69
N GLY A 390 -20.60 18.27 18.99
CA GLY A 390 -21.22 17.25 18.13
C GLY A 390 -20.36 16.81 16.94
N ILE A 391 -19.14 17.31 16.81
CA ILE A 391 -18.23 17.06 15.67
C ILE A 391 -17.43 15.77 15.88
N LYS A 392 -17.30 14.96 14.83
CA LYS A 392 -16.58 13.70 14.77
C LYS A 392 -15.40 13.77 13.79
N ALA A 393 -14.54 12.77 13.82
CA ALA A 393 -13.43 12.65 12.87
C ALA A 393 -13.88 12.71 11.40
N LEU A 394 -15.06 12.14 11.08
CA LEU A 394 -15.65 12.25 9.73
C LEU A 394 -15.95 13.69 9.34
N ASP A 395 -16.43 14.51 10.27
CA ASP A 395 -16.74 15.92 10.00
C ASP A 395 -15.46 16.70 9.72
N VAL A 396 -14.40 16.45 10.50
CA VAL A 396 -13.07 17.03 10.25
C VAL A 396 -12.56 16.62 8.88
N ALA A 397 -12.67 15.34 8.52
CA ALA A 397 -12.26 14.83 7.22
C ALA A 397 -13.02 15.51 6.06
N LYS A 398 -14.34 15.69 6.19
CA LYS A 398 -15.16 16.39 5.20
C LYS A 398 -14.85 17.89 5.15
N GLY A 399 -14.56 18.51 6.29
CA GLY A 399 -14.11 19.89 6.38
C GLY A 399 -12.75 20.12 5.70
N LEU A 400 -11.85 19.15 5.74
CA LEU A 400 -10.58 19.20 5.01
C LEU A 400 -10.81 19.13 3.49
N LEU A 401 -11.71 18.25 3.01
CA LEU A 401 -12.09 18.18 1.61
C LEU A 401 -12.67 19.52 1.11
N GLU A 402 -13.50 20.23 1.92
CA GLU A 402 -14.03 21.57 1.59
C GLU A 402 -12.91 22.60 1.42
N ARG A 403 -11.77 22.39 2.08
CA ARG A 403 -10.59 23.27 2.06
C ARG A 403 -9.48 22.78 1.13
N ASP A 404 -9.86 21.91 0.18
CA ASP A 404 -8.98 21.38 -0.88
C ASP A 404 -7.82 20.50 -0.36
N PHE A 405 -8.00 19.87 0.80
CA PHE A 405 -7.07 18.85 1.29
C PHE A 405 -7.70 17.48 1.23
N TYR A 406 -6.94 16.49 0.75
CA TYR A 406 -7.36 15.10 0.89
C TYR A 406 -7.43 14.73 2.38
N ALA A 407 -8.49 14.02 2.75
CA ALA A 407 -8.70 13.64 4.14
C ALA A 407 -7.64 12.62 4.60
N PRO A 408 -7.06 12.78 5.79
CA PRO A 408 -6.25 11.75 6.44
C PRO A 408 -7.05 10.48 6.70
N THR A 409 -6.37 9.41 7.10
CA THR A 409 -7.03 8.19 7.59
C THR A 409 -7.78 8.49 8.88
N ILE A 410 -9.07 8.17 8.92
CA ILE A 410 -9.91 8.33 10.10
C ILE A 410 -10.34 6.99 10.69
N TYR A 411 -10.66 6.97 12.01
CA TYR A 411 -11.10 5.80 12.75
C TYR A 411 -10.08 4.66 12.78
N PHE A 412 -8.84 4.95 12.52
CA PHE A 412 -7.71 4.02 12.62
C PHE A 412 -6.48 4.74 13.20
N PRO A 413 -5.67 4.08 14.07
CA PRO A 413 -5.87 2.75 14.63
C PRO A 413 -7.03 2.70 15.64
N LEU A 414 -7.64 1.51 15.80
CA LEU A 414 -8.86 1.33 16.62
C LEU A 414 -8.67 1.64 18.10
N VAL A 415 -7.45 1.60 18.58
CA VAL A 415 -7.07 1.92 19.96
C VAL A 415 -7.22 3.41 20.30
N VAL A 416 -7.42 4.29 19.31
CA VAL A 416 -7.63 5.72 19.50
C VAL A 416 -9.06 6.09 19.07
N PRO A 417 -9.94 6.51 19.98
CA PRO A 417 -11.27 6.99 19.61
C PRO A 417 -11.20 8.26 18.74
N GLU A 418 -12.09 8.36 17.74
CA GLU A 418 -12.13 9.50 16.79
C GLU A 418 -10.75 9.81 16.17
N ALA A 419 -9.98 8.77 15.86
CA ALA A 419 -8.64 8.88 15.33
C ALA A 419 -8.59 9.61 13.98
N ILE A 420 -7.56 10.43 13.83
CA ILE A 420 -7.14 11.10 12.59
C ILE A 420 -5.64 10.85 12.45
N MET A 421 -5.23 9.96 11.54
CA MET A 421 -3.85 9.58 11.33
C MET A 421 -3.27 10.35 10.15
N VAL A 422 -2.17 11.05 10.37
CA VAL A 422 -1.55 11.96 9.40
C VAL A 422 -0.12 11.56 9.13
N GLU A 423 0.19 11.31 7.86
CA GLU A 423 1.55 11.12 7.35
C GLU A 423 1.84 12.20 6.30
N PRO A 424 2.61 13.26 6.62
CA PRO A 424 2.85 14.36 5.69
C PRO A 424 3.88 14.02 4.61
N THR A 425 4.75 13.06 4.83
CA THR A 425 5.92 12.70 4.02
C THR A 425 7.02 13.78 3.96
N GLU A 426 8.18 13.41 3.42
CA GLU A 426 9.30 14.33 3.19
C GLU A 426 9.13 15.18 1.92
N THR A 427 8.16 14.85 1.08
CA THR A 427 8.01 15.54 -0.21
C THR A 427 7.18 16.83 -0.12
N GLU A 428 6.58 17.08 1.04
CA GLU A 428 5.77 18.28 1.24
C GLU A 428 6.61 19.48 1.71
N SER A 429 6.28 20.63 1.18
CA SER A 429 6.92 21.89 1.58
C SER A 429 6.40 22.36 2.94
N LYS A 430 7.23 23.15 3.66
CA LYS A 430 6.77 23.82 4.89
C LYS A 430 5.48 24.62 4.66
N ALA A 431 5.34 25.28 3.50
CA ALA A 431 4.13 26.06 3.19
C ALA A 431 2.89 25.17 3.06
N ALA A 432 3.00 23.95 2.50
CA ALA A 432 1.90 22.99 2.45
C ALA A 432 1.52 22.51 3.85
N LEU A 433 2.51 22.23 4.69
CA LEU A 433 2.28 21.83 6.09
C LEU A 433 1.60 22.94 6.90
N ASP A 434 2.03 24.20 6.74
CA ASP A 434 1.41 25.36 7.37
C ASP A 434 -0.05 25.53 6.93
N ALA A 435 -0.32 25.43 5.63
CA ALA A 435 -1.67 25.54 5.08
C ALA A 435 -2.61 24.43 5.60
N PHE A 436 -2.11 23.20 5.75
CA PHE A 436 -2.88 22.12 6.35
C PHE A 436 -3.19 22.39 7.84
N ALA A 437 -2.20 22.87 8.60
CA ALA A 437 -2.40 23.24 10.01
C ALA A 437 -3.43 24.39 10.14
N ASP A 438 -3.38 25.38 9.25
CA ASP A 438 -4.36 26.47 9.22
C ASP A 438 -5.77 25.97 8.85
N ALA A 439 -5.89 24.99 7.95
CA ALA A 439 -7.17 24.34 7.63
C ALA A 439 -7.75 23.61 8.86
N ILE A 440 -6.94 22.89 9.63
CA ILE A 440 -7.37 22.25 10.89
C ILE A 440 -7.82 23.32 11.90
N LYS A 441 -7.08 24.40 12.03
CA LYS A 441 -7.43 25.52 12.92
C LYS A 441 -8.77 26.15 12.55
N ASP A 442 -9.01 26.38 11.27
CA ASP A 442 -10.26 26.92 10.75
C ASP A 442 -11.44 25.97 11.02
N ILE A 443 -11.26 24.65 10.81
CA ILE A 443 -12.26 23.63 11.15
C ILE A 443 -12.60 23.65 12.64
N VAL A 444 -11.59 23.72 13.50
CA VAL A 444 -11.79 23.77 14.96
C VAL A 444 -12.52 25.05 15.38
N GLN A 445 -12.20 26.17 14.74
CA GLN A 445 -12.90 27.43 14.99
C GLN A 445 -14.36 27.34 14.53
N GLN A 446 -14.61 26.83 13.34
CA GLN A 446 -15.96 26.65 12.80
C GLN A 446 -16.78 25.66 13.64
N ALA A 447 -16.15 24.59 14.19
CA ALA A 447 -16.82 23.68 15.11
C ALA A 447 -17.38 24.38 16.35
N LYS A 448 -16.70 25.42 16.84
CA LYS A 448 -17.14 26.22 18.01
C LYS A 448 -18.21 27.25 17.66
N GLU A 449 -18.14 27.86 16.48
CA GLU A 449 -18.99 28.96 16.07
C GLU A 449 -20.26 28.50 15.34
N ASP A 450 -20.15 27.52 14.44
CA ASP A 450 -21.25 27.01 13.62
C ASP A 450 -21.01 25.52 13.25
N PRO A 451 -21.25 24.59 14.18
CA PRO A 451 -21.05 23.16 13.93
C PRO A 451 -21.96 22.61 12.82
N GLU A 452 -23.16 23.19 12.62
CA GLU A 452 -24.10 22.75 11.58
C GLU A 452 -23.53 22.93 10.18
N LYS A 453 -22.74 23.97 9.95
CA LYS A 453 -22.06 24.16 8.68
C LYS A 453 -21.10 23.00 8.37
N LEU A 454 -20.31 22.55 9.36
CA LEU A 454 -19.43 21.39 9.21
C LEU A 454 -20.19 20.09 8.92
N HIS A 455 -21.37 19.90 9.51
CA HIS A 455 -22.20 18.72 9.25
C HIS A 455 -22.69 18.65 7.80
N HIS A 456 -22.67 19.76 7.07
CA HIS A 456 -23.11 19.82 5.67
C HIS A 456 -21.96 19.92 4.66
N GLU A 457 -20.73 20.17 5.10
CA GLU A 457 -19.55 20.15 4.21
C GLU A 457 -19.25 18.73 3.68
N PRO A 458 -18.71 18.57 2.44
CA PRO A 458 -18.30 19.63 1.53
C PRO A 458 -19.44 20.15 0.65
N HIS A 459 -19.40 21.45 0.31
CA HIS A 459 -20.31 22.10 -0.63
C HIS A 459 -19.61 22.43 -1.97
N SER A 460 -18.30 22.67 -1.93
CA SER A 460 -17.51 23.09 -3.10
C SER A 460 -17.21 21.93 -4.06
N LEU A 461 -17.33 20.69 -3.62
CA LEU A 461 -17.01 19.52 -4.42
C LEU A 461 -18.19 19.01 -5.25
N PRO A 462 -17.92 18.31 -6.39
CA PRO A 462 -18.96 17.70 -7.22
C PRO A 462 -19.85 16.69 -6.48
N VAL A 463 -19.34 16.07 -5.42
CA VAL A 463 -20.01 15.08 -4.60
C VAL A 463 -19.97 15.54 -3.13
N GLY A 464 -21.13 15.72 -2.51
CA GLY A 464 -21.25 16.01 -1.10
C GLY A 464 -21.15 14.76 -0.22
N ARG A 465 -21.86 14.77 0.92
CA ARG A 465 -21.94 13.60 1.80
C ARG A 465 -22.79 12.50 1.15
N LEU A 466 -22.29 11.28 1.21
CA LEU A 466 -22.95 10.09 0.70
C LEU A 466 -23.69 9.38 1.86
N ASP A 467 -24.81 8.74 1.53
CA ASP A 467 -25.42 7.75 2.40
C ASP A 467 -24.64 6.42 2.27
N GLU A 468 -23.60 6.30 3.11
CA GLU A 468 -22.70 5.13 3.10
C GLU A 468 -23.45 3.83 3.44
N VAL A 469 -24.47 3.92 4.31
CA VAL A 469 -25.26 2.75 4.72
C VAL A 469 -26.15 2.27 3.56
N ALA A 470 -26.82 3.17 2.88
CA ALA A 470 -27.60 2.83 1.70
C ALA A 470 -26.71 2.30 0.59
N THR A 471 -25.56 2.93 0.36
CA THR A 471 -24.59 2.49 -0.66
C THR A 471 -24.08 1.07 -0.38
N ALA A 472 -23.72 0.75 0.86
CA ALA A 472 -23.25 -0.58 1.25
C ALA A 472 -24.35 -1.66 1.13
N ARG A 473 -25.60 -1.32 1.44
CA ARG A 473 -26.74 -2.25 1.35
C ARG A 473 -27.25 -2.46 -0.08
N GLN A 474 -27.07 -1.49 -0.97
CA GLN A 474 -27.59 -1.49 -2.32
C GLN A 474 -26.51 -1.71 -3.38
N VAL A 475 -25.41 -2.35 -3.00
CA VAL A 475 -24.37 -2.74 -3.94
C VAL A 475 -24.99 -3.49 -5.12
N ASN A 476 -24.69 -3.06 -6.34
CA ASN A 476 -25.08 -3.74 -7.58
C ASN A 476 -26.46 -3.46 -8.19
N THR A 477 -27.21 -2.50 -7.74
CA THR A 477 -28.48 -2.13 -8.40
C THR A 477 -28.27 -1.70 -9.86
N TYR A 478 -27.10 -1.15 -10.16
CA TYR A 478 -26.72 -0.70 -11.49
C TYR A 478 -26.51 -1.85 -12.49
N LEU A 479 -25.75 -2.88 -12.08
CA LEU A 479 -25.45 -4.03 -12.94
C LEU A 479 -26.67 -4.97 -13.12
N GLN A 480 -27.60 -4.97 -12.17
CA GLN A 480 -28.78 -5.85 -12.20
C GLN A 480 -30.01 -5.23 -12.86
N GLY A 481 -29.94 -3.96 -13.28
CA GLY A 481 -31.08 -3.26 -13.89
C GLY A 481 -32.28 -3.06 -12.95
N GLN A 482 -32.10 -3.21 -11.64
CA GLN A 482 -33.14 -3.17 -10.61
C GLN A 482 -33.30 -1.80 -9.96
N SER A 483 -32.42 -0.82 -10.22
CA SER A 483 -32.57 0.53 -9.68
C SER A 483 -33.83 1.20 -10.23
N GLN A 484 -34.65 1.73 -9.33
CA GLN A 484 -35.77 2.60 -9.72
C GLN A 484 -35.29 4.05 -10.00
N ASP A 485 -34.07 4.38 -9.64
CA ASP A 485 -33.48 5.69 -9.90
C ASP A 485 -33.10 5.80 -11.39
N PRO A 486 -33.67 6.76 -12.14
CA PRO A 486 -33.36 6.95 -13.54
C PRO A 486 -31.88 7.29 -13.82
N VAL A 487 -31.16 7.85 -12.86
CA VAL A 487 -29.72 8.15 -12.95
C VAL A 487 -28.89 6.87 -12.89
N LEU A 488 -29.37 5.84 -12.20
CA LEU A 488 -28.68 4.55 -12.02
C LEU A 488 -29.17 3.46 -12.99
N ARG A 489 -30.12 3.78 -13.89
CA ARG A 489 -30.61 2.86 -14.92
C ARG A 489 -29.74 2.95 -16.17
N TRP A 490 -28.72 2.13 -16.26
CA TRP A 490 -28.08 1.91 -17.54
C TRP A 490 -29.01 1.09 -18.45
N LYS A 491 -29.43 1.68 -19.57
CA LYS A 491 -30.07 0.95 -20.68
C LYS A 491 -29.00 0.73 -21.74
N PRO A 492 -28.70 -0.51 -22.13
CA PRO A 492 -27.87 -0.71 -23.31
C PRO A 492 -28.46 0.05 -24.49
N PRO A 493 -27.63 0.72 -25.31
CA PRO A 493 -28.12 1.30 -26.56
C PRO A 493 -28.74 0.20 -27.40
N GLY A 494 -29.98 0.43 -27.87
CA GLY A 494 -30.71 -0.50 -28.72
C GLY A 494 -30.05 -0.66 -30.10
#